data_ffcea47f0facd0f44fab48a6206499fc
#
_entry.id   ffcea47f0facd0f44fab48a6206499fc
#
_cell.length_a   1.000
_cell.length_b   1.000
_cell.length_c   1.000
_cell.angle_alpha   90.00
_cell.angle_beta   90.00
_cell.angle_gamma   90.00
#
_symmetry.space_group_name_H-M   'P 1'
#
loop_
_entity.id
_entity.type
_entity.pdbx_description
1 polymer ?
#
loop_
_entity_poly.entity_id
_entity_poly.type
_entity_poly.pdbx_seq_one_letter_code
_entity_poly.pdbx_strand_id
1 'polypeptide(L)'
;MLAPEAFLLAESLKQRKGPLDPPSIELFKARALPLRGLDQARRIADARLGCPILQDHLCSLHADRPLSCRKHSSFSVEACAAAFAGEPAQIPVHELFHTLGSTVSVTFRGALKSLGYSTALYELSEAVATILDTENALARWSGGEDILAGVQKDTTTPARFSGVIASLAAAVS
;
A
#
# COMPACT_ATOMS: atom_id res chain seq x y z
N MET A 1 -0.96 -2.05 -1.09
CA MET A 1 -1.75 -0.94 -1.69
C MET A 1 -2.13 -1.24 -3.12
N LEU A 2 -3.11 -0.53 -3.69
CA LEU A 2 -3.52 -0.67 -5.10
C LEU A 2 -2.55 0.06 -6.04
N ALA A 3 -2.52 -0.33 -7.33
CA ALA A 3 -1.66 0.31 -8.32
C ALA A 3 -1.84 1.85 -8.40
N PRO A 4 -3.07 2.42 -8.53
CA PRO A 4 -3.24 3.87 -8.56
C PRO A 4 -2.68 4.60 -7.34
N GLU A 5 -2.74 3.97 -6.17
CA GLU A 5 -2.18 4.54 -4.93
C GLU A 5 -0.64 4.56 -4.98
N ALA A 6 -0.03 3.52 -5.58
CA ALA A 6 1.42 3.46 -5.78
C ALA A 6 1.91 4.54 -6.75
N PHE A 7 1.15 4.77 -7.84
CA PHE A 7 1.43 5.85 -8.79
C PHE A 7 1.31 7.22 -8.13
N LEU A 8 0.25 7.45 -7.35
CA LEU A 8 0.08 8.71 -6.62
C LEU A 8 1.27 8.98 -5.70
N LEU A 9 1.70 7.98 -4.92
CA LEU A 9 2.88 8.12 -4.05
C LEU A 9 4.14 8.42 -4.85
N ALA A 10 4.38 7.71 -5.96
CA ALA A 10 5.56 7.92 -6.78
C ALA A 10 5.59 9.32 -7.40
N GLU A 11 4.45 9.82 -7.88
CA GLU A 11 4.35 11.17 -8.42
C GLU A 11 4.51 12.24 -7.33
N SER A 12 3.91 12.03 -6.15
CA SER A 12 4.10 12.94 -5.01
C SER A 12 5.55 13.00 -4.54
N LEU A 13 6.29 11.88 -4.61
CA LEU A 13 7.72 11.85 -4.32
C LEU A 13 8.53 12.65 -5.35
N LYS A 14 8.22 12.52 -6.65
CA LYS A 14 8.89 13.27 -7.72
C LYS A 14 8.65 14.78 -7.63
N GLN A 15 7.45 15.18 -7.24
CA GLN A 15 7.03 16.60 -7.19
C GLN A 15 7.44 17.30 -5.90
N ARG A 16 7.92 16.55 -4.91
CA ARG A 16 8.19 17.10 -3.59
C ARG A 16 9.33 18.11 -3.63
N LYS A 17 8.98 19.35 -3.28
CA LYS A 17 9.92 20.45 -3.02
C LYS A 17 9.83 20.76 -1.51
N GLY A 18 10.81 20.39 -0.73
CA GLY A 18 10.81 20.63 0.71
C GLY A 18 12.22 20.56 1.29
N PRO A 19 12.38 20.97 2.57
CA PRO A 19 13.69 20.99 3.22
C PRO A 19 14.27 19.59 3.50
N LEU A 20 13.46 18.55 3.32
CA LEU A 20 13.86 17.17 3.50
C LEU A 20 13.96 16.50 2.13
N ASP A 21 15.09 15.89 1.85
CA ASP A 21 15.28 15.14 0.61
C ASP A 21 14.23 14.02 0.51
N PRO A 22 13.58 13.83 -0.67
CA PRO A 22 12.69 12.71 -0.86
C PRO A 22 13.47 11.41 -0.64
N PRO A 23 12.85 10.38 -0.03
CA PRO A 23 13.50 9.09 0.11
C PRO A 23 13.91 8.57 -1.26
N SER A 24 15.16 8.14 -1.38
CA SER A 24 15.73 7.68 -2.64
C SER A 24 15.09 6.37 -3.09
N ILE A 25 15.12 6.08 -4.38
CA ILE A 25 14.72 4.78 -4.94
C ILE A 25 15.47 3.65 -4.24
N GLU A 26 16.75 3.85 -3.93
CA GLU A 26 17.59 2.86 -3.26
C GLU A 26 17.07 2.53 -1.85
N LEU A 27 16.51 3.50 -1.13
CA LEU A 27 15.88 3.24 0.16
C LEU A 27 14.63 2.34 0.01
N PHE A 28 13.81 2.58 -1.01
CA PHE A 28 12.66 1.71 -1.30
C PHE A 28 13.10 0.31 -1.70
N LYS A 29 14.12 0.16 -2.56
CA LYS A 29 14.69 -1.14 -2.94
C LYS A 29 15.26 -1.87 -1.71
N ALA A 30 16.00 -1.18 -0.86
CA ALA A 30 16.55 -1.75 0.36
C ALA A 30 15.46 -2.20 1.35
N ARG A 31 14.33 -1.51 1.40
CA ARG A 31 13.17 -1.90 2.24
C ARG A 31 12.38 -3.06 1.64
N ALA A 32 12.29 -3.15 0.32
CA ALA A 32 11.59 -4.24 -0.36
C ALA A 32 12.33 -5.58 -0.27
N LEU A 33 13.66 -5.55 -0.34
CA LEU A 33 14.49 -6.75 -0.46
C LEU A 33 14.25 -7.79 0.65
N PRO A 34 14.25 -7.45 1.97
CA PRO A 34 14.01 -8.43 3.03
C PRO A 34 12.55 -8.90 3.10
N LEU A 35 11.62 -8.25 2.39
CA LEU A 35 10.21 -8.61 2.38
C LEU A 35 9.84 -9.58 1.27
N ARG A 36 10.72 -9.75 0.29
CA ARG A 36 10.48 -10.63 -0.87
C ARG A 36 10.27 -12.08 -0.45
N GLY A 37 9.22 -12.68 -1.00
CA GLY A 37 8.86 -14.07 -0.72
C GLY A 37 8.21 -14.32 0.65
N LEU A 38 8.11 -13.31 1.51
CA LEU A 38 7.42 -13.43 2.78
C LEU A 38 5.91 -13.23 2.59
N ASP A 39 5.11 -14.07 3.23
CA ASP A 39 3.68 -13.79 3.37
C ASP A 39 3.44 -12.59 4.31
N GLN A 40 2.20 -12.10 4.35
CA GLN A 40 1.88 -10.91 5.14
C GLN A 40 2.15 -11.11 6.64
N ALA A 41 1.85 -12.28 7.19
CA ALA A 41 2.04 -12.57 8.62
C ALA A 41 3.54 -12.48 8.98
N ARG A 42 4.41 -13.07 8.15
CA ARG A 42 5.85 -12.99 8.32
C ARG A 42 6.38 -11.57 8.11
N ARG A 43 5.87 -10.83 7.13
CA ARG A 43 6.27 -9.43 6.96
C ARG A 43 5.98 -8.59 8.19
N ILE A 44 4.84 -8.81 8.85
CA ILE A 44 4.49 -8.11 10.08
C ILE A 44 5.37 -8.58 11.26
N ALA A 45 5.60 -9.87 11.38
CA ALA A 45 6.32 -10.45 12.52
C ALA A 45 7.84 -10.24 12.45
N ASP A 46 8.43 -10.43 11.27
CA ASP A 46 9.88 -10.57 11.13
C ASP A 46 10.56 -9.30 10.63
N ALA A 47 9.90 -8.54 9.78
CA ALA A 47 10.58 -7.46 9.08
C ALA A 47 10.74 -6.17 9.89
N ARG A 48 9.82 -5.85 10.80
CA ARG A 48 9.83 -4.64 11.67
C ARG A 48 10.52 -3.42 11.06
N LEU A 49 10.37 -3.26 9.76
CA LEU A 49 11.03 -2.21 9.02
C LEU A 49 10.18 -0.94 9.06
N GLY A 50 10.77 0.17 9.44
CA GLY A 50 10.12 1.46 9.34
C GLY A 50 9.76 1.78 7.89
N CYS A 51 8.62 2.43 7.68
CA CYS A 51 8.20 2.88 6.35
C CYS A 51 9.26 3.84 5.75
N PRO A 52 9.68 3.68 4.49
CA PRO A 52 10.69 4.55 3.87
C PRO A 52 10.23 6.01 3.72
N ILE A 53 8.93 6.26 3.85
CA ILE A 53 8.33 7.62 3.74
C ILE A 53 8.30 8.34 5.10
N LEU A 54 8.65 7.66 6.20
CA LEU A 54 8.73 8.30 7.51
C LEU A 54 9.99 9.14 7.62
N GLN A 55 9.82 10.38 8.08
CA GLN A 55 10.87 11.32 8.43
C GLN A 55 10.53 11.90 9.81
N ASP A 56 11.44 11.83 10.74
CA ASP A 56 11.25 12.29 12.11
C ASP A 56 9.94 11.77 12.74
N HIS A 57 9.67 10.49 12.54
CA HIS A 57 8.44 9.78 12.98
C HIS A 57 7.14 10.27 12.33
N LEU A 58 7.17 11.16 11.35
CA LEU A 58 6.01 11.65 10.61
C LEU A 58 5.99 11.14 9.17
N CYS A 59 4.79 10.87 8.66
CA CYS A 59 4.64 10.53 7.25
C CYS A 59 4.82 11.77 6.38
N SER A 60 5.89 11.82 5.62
CA SER A 60 6.21 12.96 4.77
C SER A 60 5.24 13.17 3.60
N LEU A 61 4.45 12.15 3.25
CA LEU A 61 3.39 12.19 2.25
C LEU A 61 2.00 11.94 2.89
N HIS A 62 1.74 12.55 4.05
CA HIS A 62 0.53 12.28 4.82
C HIS A 62 -0.77 12.50 4.03
N ALA A 63 -0.82 13.51 3.16
CA ALA A 63 -1.99 13.80 2.33
C ALA A 63 -2.27 12.70 1.29
N ASP A 64 -1.22 12.04 0.78
CA ASP A 64 -1.29 11.07 -0.30
C ASP A 64 -1.20 9.61 0.18
N ARG A 65 -1.41 9.40 1.50
CA ARG A 65 -1.36 8.07 2.10
C ARG A 65 -2.34 7.10 1.44
N PRO A 66 -1.91 5.85 1.12
CA PRO A 66 -2.80 4.80 0.68
C PRO A 66 -3.93 4.50 1.67
N LEU A 67 -5.03 3.96 1.19
CA LEU A 67 -6.17 3.54 2.02
C LEU A 67 -5.76 2.58 3.14
N SER A 68 -4.80 1.69 2.87
CA SER A 68 -4.23 0.82 3.90
C SER A 68 -3.65 1.59 5.08
N CYS A 69 -2.90 2.67 4.81
CA CYS A 69 -2.35 3.54 5.85
C CYS A 69 -3.43 4.36 6.56
N ARG A 70 -4.44 4.83 5.81
CA ARG A 70 -5.53 5.66 6.37
C ARG A 70 -6.42 4.90 7.33
N LYS A 71 -6.67 3.62 7.08
CA LYS A 71 -7.50 2.78 7.96
C LYS A 71 -6.75 2.26 9.19
N HIS A 72 -5.42 2.32 9.19
CA HIS A 72 -4.62 1.97 10.36
C HIS A 72 -4.62 3.14 11.35
N SER A 73 -5.49 3.04 12.33
CA SER A 73 -5.57 3.97 13.47
C SER A 73 -5.74 3.17 14.75
N SER A 74 -5.15 3.64 15.83
CA SER A 74 -5.26 3.04 17.15
C SER A 74 -5.57 4.12 18.19
N PHE A 75 -6.20 3.70 19.28
CA PHE A 75 -6.41 4.53 20.47
C PHE A 75 -5.24 4.47 21.47
N SER A 76 -4.23 3.60 21.22
CA SER A 76 -3.06 3.45 22.08
C SER A 76 -1.78 3.42 21.25
N VAL A 77 -0.93 4.41 21.49
CA VAL A 77 0.42 4.49 20.95
C VAL A 77 1.30 3.42 21.59
N GLU A 78 1.11 3.17 22.89
CA GLU A 78 1.86 2.19 23.67
C GLU A 78 1.63 0.77 23.13
N ALA A 79 0.37 0.41 22.85
CA ALA A 79 0.04 -0.89 22.25
C ALA A 79 0.66 -1.04 20.85
N CYS A 80 0.66 0.03 20.05
CA CYS A 80 1.32 0.03 18.75
C CYS A 80 2.83 -0.13 18.88
N ALA A 81 3.46 0.57 19.81
CA ALA A 81 4.89 0.50 20.05
C ALA A 81 5.30 -0.90 20.54
N ALA A 82 4.57 -1.47 21.50
CA ALA A 82 4.79 -2.83 22.00
C ALA A 82 4.67 -3.87 20.86
N ALA A 83 3.60 -3.80 20.06
CA ALA A 83 3.43 -4.68 18.91
C ALA A 83 4.57 -4.53 17.88
N PHE A 84 5.03 -3.31 17.62
CA PHE A 84 6.17 -3.07 16.73
C PHE A 84 7.48 -3.61 17.32
N ALA A 85 7.66 -3.54 18.64
CA ALA A 85 8.78 -4.17 19.34
C ALA A 85 8.70 -5.70 19.35
N GLY A 86 7.55 -6.29 18.96
CA GLY A 86 7.31 -7.73 18.94
C GLY A 86 6.80 -8.31 20.24
N GLU A 87 6.34 -7.46 21.11
CA GLU A 87 5.65 -7.86 22.33
C GLU A 87 4.21 -8.28 22.00
N PRO A 88 3.63 -9.25 22.71
CA PRO A 88 2.23 -9.60 22.52
C PRO A 88 1.34 -8.46 23.01
N ALA A 89 0.80 -7.69 22.08
CA ALA A 89 -0.08 -6.57 22.37
C ALA A 89 -1.32 -6.60 21.48
N GLN A 90 -2.49 -6.36 22.08
CA GLN A 90 -3.71 -6.11 21.34
C GLN A 90 -3.78 -4.62 21.01
N ILE A 91 -3.73 -4.30 19.72
CA ILE A 91 -3.86 -2.92 19.24
C ILE A 91 -5.35 -2.56 19.19
N PRO A 92 -5.85 -1.65 20.05
CA PRO A 92 -7.23 -1.20 19.99
C PRO A 92 -7.43 -0.34 18.74
N VAL A 93 -8.26 -0.81 17.81
CA VAL A 93 -8.53 -0.14 16.54
C VAL A 93 -9.90 0.52 16.52
N HIS A 94 -10.03 1.58 15.73
CA HIS A 94 -11.33 2.21 15.48
C HIS A 94 -12.10 1.40 14.44
N GLU A 95 -13.01 0.53 14.87
CA GLU A 95 -13.74 -0.40 13.99
C GLU A 95 -14.46 0.31 12.82
N LEU A 96 -15.07 1.48 13.07
CA LEU A 96 -15.73 2.24 12.02
C LEU A 96 -14.75 2.66 10.92
N PHE A 97 -13.60 3.23 11.28
CA PHE A 97 -12.59 3.62 10.29
C PHE A 97 -12.03 2.43 9.53
N HIS A 98 -11.81 1.32 10.24
CA HIS A 98 -11.34 0.09 9.60
C HIS A 98 -12.38 -0.47 8.61
N THR A 99 -13.66 -0.47 8.98
CA THR A 99 -14.76 -0.93 8.12
C THR A 99 -14.93 -0.03 6.91
N LEU A 100 -15.00 1.29 7.11
CA LEU A 100 -15.11 2.27 6.02
C LEU A 100 -13.94 2.16 5.04
N GLY A 101 -12.70 2.12 5.54
CA GLY A 101 -11.53 1.98 4.70
C GLY A 101 -11.50 0.66 3.92
N SER A 102 -11.99 -0.42 4.51
CA SER A 102 -12.11 -1.71 3.83
C SER A 102 -13.19 -1.68 2.75
N THR A 103 -14.34 -1.06 3.02
CA THR A 103 -15.43 -0.88 2.04
C THR A 103 -14.95 -0.05 0.84
N VAL A 104 -14.31 1.09 1.09
CA VAL A 104 -13.75 1.93 0.01
C VAL A 104 -12.72 1.14 -0.81
N SER A 105 -11.85 0.38 -0.16
CA SER A 105 -10.86 -0.44 -0.87
C SER A 105 -11.51 -1.49 -1.77
N VAL A 106 -12.56 -2.17 -1.29
CA VAL A 106 -13.29 -3.19 -2.08
C VAL A 106 -14.02 -2.55 -3.26
N THR A 107 -14.67 -1.41 -3.04
CA THR A 107 -15.36 -0.65 -4.11
C THR A 107 -14.37 -0.19 -5.19
N PHE A 108 -13.23 0.36 -4.77
CA PHE A 108 -12.19 0.79 -5.69
C PHE A 108 -11.63 -0.36 -6.53
N ARG A 109 -11.46 -1.54 -5.92
CA ARG A 109 -11.06 -2.75 -6.65
C ARG A 109 -12.12 -3.21 -7.64
N GLY A 110 -13.40 -3.08 -7.31
CA GLY A 110 -14.51 -3.32 -8.25
C GLY A 110 -14.43 -2.43 -9.47
N ALA A 111 -14.23 -1.12 -9.28
CA ALA A 111 -14.05 -0.17 -10.35
C ALA A 111 -12.81 -0.45 -11.22
N LEU A 112 -11.68 -0.79 -10.61
CA LEU A 112 -10.47 -1.18 -11.36
C LEU A 112 -10.74 -2.42 -12.23
N LYS A 113 -11.45 -3.40 -11.69
CA LYS A 113 -11.81 -4.63 -12.42
C LYS A 113 -12.71 -4.33 -13.62
N SER A 114 -13.72 -3.47 -13.47
CA SER A 114 -14.62 -3.10 -14.59
C SER A 114 -13.89 -2.37 -15.72
N LEU A 115 -12.80 -1.67 -15.40
CA LEU A 115 -11.93 -0.99 -16.35
C LEU A 115 -10.80 -1.89 -16.90
N GLY A 116 -10.77 -3.18 -16.55
CA GLY A 116 -9.75 -4.11 -17.02
C GLY A 116 -8.39 -4.02 -16.30
N TYR A 117 -8.28 -3.23 -15.24
CA TYR A 117 -7.04 -3.11 -14.46
C TYR A 117 -6.89 -4.19 -13.39
N SER A 118 -5.65 -4.43 -12.98
CA SER A 118 -5.33 -5.33 -11.88
C SER A 118 -5.97 -4.85 -10.56
N THR A 119 -6.58 -5.78 -9.84
CA THR A 119 -7.15 -5.56 -8.50
C THR A 119 -6.20 -6.00 -7.38
N ALA A 120 -4.97 -6.35 -7.72
CA ALA A 120 -3.99 -6.82 -6.76
C ALA A 120 -3.61 -5.74 -5.75
N LEU A 121 -3.29 -6.18 -4.55
CA LEU A 121 -2.65 -5.36 -3.53
C LEU A 121 -1.14 -5.62 -3.62
N TYR A 122 -0.36 -4.59 -3.80
CA TYR A 122 1.09 -4.67 -3.95
C TYR A 122 1.81 -4.29 -2.66
N GLU A 123 3.00 -4.86 -2.45
CA GLU A 123 3.92 -4.40 -1.42
C GLU A 123 4.37 -2.97 -1.74
N LEU A 124 4.35 -2.09 -0.73
CA LEU A 124 4.52 -0.65 -0.92
C LEU A 124 5.89 -0.29 -1.49
N SER A 125 6.94 -0.79 -0.86
CA SER A 125 8.31 -0.38 -1.19
C SER A 125 8.70 -0.87 -2.58
N GLU A 126 8.36 -2.11 -2.92
CA GLU A 126 8.66 -2.69 -4.21
C GLU A 126 7.85 -2.03 -5.34
N ALA A 127 6.55 -1.76 -5.11
CA ALA A 127 5.71 -1.10 -6.09
C ALA A 127 6.20 0.32 -6.40
N VAL A 128 6.47 1.12 -5.36
CA VAL A 128 6.98 2.49 -5.54
C VAL A 128 8.35 2.49 -6.21
N ALA A 129 9.27 1.62 -5.78
CA ALA A 129 10.59 1.49 -6.43
C ALA A 129 10.46 1.15 -7.91
N THR A 130 9.59 0.19 -8.26
CA THR A 130 9.36 -0.22 -9.65
C THR A 130 8.83 0.94 -10.50
N ILE A 131 7.85 1.71 -9.97
CA ILE A 131 7.30 2.86 -10.69
C ILE A 131 8.35 3.96 -10.87
N LEU A 132 9.14 4.25 -9.85
CA LEU A 132 10.18 5.29 -9.92
C LEU A 132 11.31 4.90 -10.87
N ASP A 133 11.62 3.62 -11.01
CA ASP A 133 12.68 3.06 -11.86
C ASP A 133 12.22 2.83 -13.32
N THR A 134 10.93 2.95 -13.58
CA THR A 134 10.34 2.72 -14.91
C THR A 134 10.11 4.05 -15.62
N GLU A 135 10.69 4.19 -16.80
CA GLU A 135 10.46 5.37 -17.64
C GLU A 135 9.01 5.40 -18.14
N ASN A 136 8.39 6.58 -18.07
CA ASN A 136 6.99 6.81 -18.48
C ASN A 136 5.98 5.84 -17.85
N ALA A 137 6.27 5.38 -16.61
CA ALA A 137 5.49 4.35 -15.92
C ALA A 137 3.98 4.59 -15.92
N LEU A 138 3.53 5.81 -15.61
CA LEU A 138 2.10 6.14 -15.56
C LEU A 138 1.46 6.04 -16.95
N ALA A 139 2.11 6.54 -18.00
CA ALA A 139 1.60 6.49 -19.36
C ALA A 139 1.52 5.03 -19.86
N ARG A 140 2.53 4.21 -19.59
CA ARG A 140 2.56 2.79 -19.94
C ARG A 140 1.45 2.02 -19.22
N TRP A 141 1.30 2.23 -17.92
CA TRP A 141 0.24 1.60 -17.15
C TRP A 141 -1.15 2.02 -17.61
N SER A 142 -1.39 3.32 -17.84
CA SER A 142 -2.69 3.80 -18.36
C SER A 142 -2.98 3.31 -19.79
N GLY A 143 -1.94 2.99 -20.56
CA GLY A 143 -2.03 2.32 -21.84
C GLY A 143 -2.29 0.80 -21.76
N GLY A 144 -2.47 0.25 -20.56
CA GLY A 144 -2.82 -1.16 -20.32
C GLY A 144 -1.63 -2.08 -20.03
N GLU A 145 -0.40 -1.55 -19.92
CA GLU A 145 0.76 -2.37 -19.58
C GLU A 145 0.81 -2.66 -18.07
N ASP A 146 0.93 -3.94 -17.69
CA ASP A 146 1.08 -4.33 -16.27
C ASP A 146 2.54 -4.21 -15.82
N ILE A 147 3.00 -2.97 -15.60
CA ILE A 147 4.37 -2.71 -15.15
C ILE A 147 4.65 -3.22 -13.72
N LEU A 148 3.61 -3.58 -12.98
CA LEU A 148 3.71 -4.14 -11.62
C LEU A 148 3.54 -5.68 -11.61
N ALA A 149 3.57 -6.35 -12.77
CA ALA A 149 3.37 -7.79 -12.88
C ALA A 149 4.32 -8.59 -11.97
N GLY A 150 5.60 -8.19 -11.91
CA GLY A 150 6.65 -8.82 -11.10
C GLY A 150 6.69 -8.40 -9.63
N VAL A 151 5.91 -7.38 -9.25
CA VAL A 151 5.89 -6.88 -7.85
C VAL A 151 5.13 -7.84 -6.96
N GLN A 152 5.66 -8.06 -5.76
CA GLN A 152 5.03 -8.93 -4.77
C GLN A 152 3.61 -8.47 -4.45
N LYS A 153 2.66 -9.41 -4.61
CA LYS A 153 1.24 -9.20 -4.36
C LYS A 153 0.89 -9.68 -2.96
N ASP A 154 0.04 -8.90 -2.31
CA ASP A 154 -0.56 -9.31 -1.06
C ASP A 154 -1.77 -10.21 -1.35
N THR A 155 -1.68 -11.47 -0.96
CA THR A 155 -2.70 -12.50 -1.22
C THR A 155 -3.82 -12.54 -0.17
N THR A 156 -3.78 -11.67 0.83
CA THR A 156 -4.66 -11.71 1.99
C THR A 156 -6.07 -11.14 1.77
N THR A 157 -6.51 -10.99 0.52
CA THR A 157 -7.91 -10.68 0.29
C THR A 157 -8.76 -11.87 0.72
N PRO A 158 -9.53 -11.77 1.83
CA PRO A 158 -10.39 -12.86 2.23
C PRO A 158 -11.33 -13.26 1.08
N ALA A 159 -11.54 -14.55 0.87
CA ALA A 159 -12.36 -15.08 -0.23
C ALA A 159 -13.77 -14.43 -0.29
N ARG A 160 -14.33 -14.05 0.89
CA ARG A 160 -15.60 -13.33 1.00
C ARG A 160 -15.65 -12.01 0.20
N PHE A 161 -14.52 -11.33 -0.02
CA PHE A 161 -14.49 -10.08 -0.79
C PHE A 161 -14.36 -10.29 -2.30
N SER A 162 -13.93 -11.47 -2.75
CA SER A 162 -13.78 -11.76 -4.18
C SER A 162 -15.11 -11.69 -4.92
N GLY A 163 -16.18 -12.22 -4.32
CA GLY A 163 -17.55 -12.14 -4.86
C GLY A 163 -18.06 -10.71 -4.90
N VAL A 164 -17.84 -9.94 -3.82
CA VAL A 164 -18.26 -8.53 -3.74
C VAL A 164 -17.55 -7.69 -4.81
N ILE A 165 -16.25 -7.88 -5.00
CA ILE A 165 -15.48 -7.18 -6.05
C ILE A 165 -16.04 -7.51 -7.45
N ALA A 166 -16.37 -8.77 -7.71
CA ALA A 166 -16.95 -9.19 -8.98
C ALA A 166 -18.34 -8.57 -9.22
N SER A 167 -19.21 -8.56 -8.20
CA SER A 167 -20.54 -7.95 -8.26
C SER A 167 -20.48 -6.44 -8.48
N LEU A 168 -19.57 -5.74 -7.80
CA LEU A 168 -19.37 -4.31 -7.99
C LEU A 168 -18.83 -3.98 -9.39
N ALA A 169 -17.92 -4.80 -9.92
CA ALA A 169 -17.44 -4.63 -11.28
C ALA A 169 -18.56 -4.74 -12.31
N ALA A 170 -19.46 -5.72 -12.15
CA ALA A 170 -20.61 -5.91 -13.04
C ALA A 170 -21.66 -4.78 -12.94
N ALA A 171 -21.76 -4.11 -11.77
CA ALA A 171 -22.71 -3.02 -11.59
C ALA A 171 -22.25 -1.67 -12.21
N VAL A 172 -20.99 -1.54 -12.55
CA VAL A 172 -20.37 -0.30 -13.10
C VAL A 172 -20.11 -0.42 -14.59
N SER A 173 -20.23 -1.63 -15.16
CA SER A 173 -20.12 -1.92 -16.61
C SER A 173 -21.42 -1.65 -17.33
#